data_f71d88305648201391323324f450a9e6
#
_entry.id   f71d88305648201391323324f450a9e6
#
_cell.length_a   1.000
_cell.length_b   1.000
_cell.length_c   1.000
_cell.angle_alpha   90.00
_cell.angle_beta   90.00
_cell.angle_gamma   90.00
#
_symmetry.space_group_name_H-M   'P 1'
#
loop_
_entity.id
_entity.type
_entity.pdbx_description
1 polymer ?
#
loop_
_entity_poly.entity_id
_entity_poly.type
_entity_poly.pdbx_seq_one_letter_code
_entity_poly.pdbx_strand_id
1 'polypeptide(L)'
;MRYALATGLALLVGMIGAGAGVAQPAPTPTTKILAIGTLNPGVDQAKALAILPNEARETVELYLTGKIDQWYSRQDRRGVVFLLNVTDPAAAHDMLEKLPLGQAHLMSFELIPVGPISPLRLLEGMKSP
;
A
#
# COMPACT_ATOMS: atom_id res chain seq x y z
N MET A 1 -59.88 -21.01 -47.52
CA MET A 1 -59.07 -22.11 -47.01
C MET A 1 -57.75 -22.12 -47.72
N ARG A 2 -56.75 -21.46 -47.16
CA ARG A 2 -55.35 -21.65 -47.61
C ARG A 2 -54.46 -21.39 -46.45
N TYR A 3 -53.79 -22.39 -46.00
CA TYR A 3 -52.83 -22.33 -44.98
C TYR A 3 -51.46 -21.92 -45.57
N ALA A 4 -50.94 -20.78 -45.16
CA ALA A 4 -49.58 -20.42 -45.49
C ALA A 4 -48.73 -20.82 -44.30
N LEU A 5 -47.94 -21.83 -44.50
CA LEU A 5 -46.83 -22.18 -43.60
C LEU A 5 -45.66 -21.23 -43.86
N ALA A 6 -45.44 -20.33 -42.94
CA ALA A 6 -44.21 -19.56 -42.91
C ALA A 6 -43.21 -20.27 -42.01
N THR A 7 -42.28 -20.94 -42.63
CA THR A 7 -41.15 -21.56 -41.97
C THR A 7 -40.15 -20.46 -41.67
N GLY A 8 -40.15 -19.97 -40.43
CA GLY A 8 -39.13 -19.07 -39.96
C GLY A 8 -37.86 -19.86 -39.59
N LEU A 9 -36.86 -19.76 -40.41
CA LEU A 9 -35.53 -20.25 -40.14
C LEU A 9 -34.86 -19.27 -39.21
N ALA A 10 -34.84 -19.58 -37.92
CA ALA A 10 -34.04 -18.81 -36.93
C ALA A 10 -32.58 -19.22 -37.10
N LEU A 11 -31.78 -18.35 -37.73
CA LEU A 11 -30.36 -18.45 -37.71
C LEU A 11 -29.87 -18.06 -36.32
N LEU A 12 -29.50 -19.04 -35.55
CA LEU A 12 -28.76 -18.85 -34.31
C LEU A 12 -27.30 -18.56 -34.69
N VAL A 13 -26.96 -17.29 -34.78
CA VAL A 13 -25.55 -16.87 -34.85
C VAL A 13 -25.00 -17.00 -33.46
N GLY A 14 -24.43 -18.14 -33.15
CA GLY A 14 -23.61 -18.30 -31.98
C GLY A 14 -22.35 -17.45 -32.12
N MET A 15 -22.35 -16.27 -31.56
CA MET A 15 -21.12 -15.53 -31.33
C MET A 15 -20.31 -16.24 -30.24
N ILE A 16 -19.45 -17.13 -30.65
CA ILE A 16 -18.36 -17.59 -29.83
C ILE A 16 -17.37 -16.41 -29.77
N GLY A 17 -17.59 -15.53 -28.84
CA GLY A 17 -16.59 -14.56 -28.43
C GLY A 17 -15.46 -15.31 -27.76
N ALA A 18 -14.54 -15.87 -28.53
CA ALA A 18 -13.26 -16.27 -28.01
C ALA A 18 -12.49 -14.99 -27.67
N GLY A 19 -12.83 -14.39 -26.54
CA GLY A 19 -11.97 -13.44 -25.91
C GLY A 19 -10.70 -14.18 -25.52
N ALA A 20 -9.66 -14.12 -26.36
CA ALA A 20 -8.32 -14.44 -25.89
C ALA A 20 -8.01 -13.44 -24.77
N GLY A 21 -8.34 -13.80 -23.55
CA GLY A 21 -7.97 -13.04 -22.37
C GLY A 21 -6.46 -13.00 -22.35
N VAL A 22 -5.88 -11.83 -22.65
CA VAL A 22 -4.49 -11.56 -22.32
C VAL A 22 -4.42 -11.73 -20.81
N ALA A 23 -3.78 -12.81 -20.34
CA ALA A 23 -3.58 -13.03 -18.92
C ALA A 23 -2.89 -11.80 -18.36
N GLN A 24 -3.58 -11.04 -17.51
CA GLN A 24 -2.97 -9.93 -16.83
C GLN A 24 -1.87 -10.49 -15.93
N PRO A 25 -0.66 -9.88 -15.93
CA PRO A 25 0.39 -10.31 -15.03
C PRO A 25 -0.13 -10.24 -13.60
N ALA A 26 0.23 -11.25 -12.79
CA ALA A 26 -0.12 -11.26 -11.37
C ALA A 26 0.26 -9.93 -10.71
N PRO A 27 -0.57 -9.39 -9.81
CA PRO A 27 -0.25 -8.15 -9.12
C PRO A 27 1.07 -8.31 -8.35
N THR A 28 1.84 -7.24 -8.29
CA THR A 28 3.07 -7.22 -7.49
C THR A 28 2.70 -7.35 -6.02
N PRO A 29 3.28 -8.31 -5.28
CA PRO A 29 2.97 -8.46 -3.88
C PRO A 29 3.47 -7.26 -3.08
N THR A 30 2.71 -6.88 -2.04
CA THR A 30 3.19 -5.94 -1.04
C THR A 30 4.24 -6.62 -0.17
N THR A 31 5.43 -6.05 -0.11
CA THR A 31 6.52 -6.57 0.74
C THR A 31 6.87 -5.65 1.90
N LYS A 32 6.53 -4.37 1.78
CA LYS A 32 6.77 -3.33 2.79
C LYS A 32 5.67 -2.28 2.73
N ILE A 33 5.59 -1.46 3.76
CA ILE A 33 4.75 -0.25 3.80
C ILE A 33 5.66 0.97 3.92
N LEU A 34 5.52 1.91 3.01
CA LEU A 34 6.09 3.24 3.16
C LEU A 34 5.12 4.10 3.97
N ALA A 35 5.54 4.55 5.14
CA ALA A 35 4.73 5.38 6.03
C ALA A 35 5.27 6.81 6.04
N ILE A 36 4.44 7.77 5.71
CA ILE A 36 4.77 9.19 5.73
C ILE A 36 4.00 9.82 6.89
N GLY A 37 4.72 10.11 7.97
CA GLY A 37 4.17 10.78 9.15
C GLY A 37 4.30 12.29 9.04
N THR A 38 3.25 12.99 9.40
CA THR A 38 3.21 14.45 9.42
C THR A 38 2.56 14.92 10.70
N LEU A 39 3.16 15.90 11.39
CA LEU A 39 2.52 16.56 12.52
C LEU A 39 1.25 17.28 12.02
N ASN A 40 0.16 17.11 12.76
CA ASN A 40 -1.12 17.70 12.42
C ASN A 40 -1.04 19.24 12.48
N PRO A 41 -1.78 19.94 11.60
CA PRO A 41 -1.84 21.40 11.67
C PRO A 41 -2.36 21.88 13.03
N GLY A 42 -1.80 22.98 13.55
CA GLY A 42 -2.25 23.56 14.81
C GLY A 42 -1.84 22.82 16.08
N VAL A 43 -0.95 21.83 15.96
CA VAL A 43 -0.40 21.12 17.13
C VAL A 43 0.39 22.07 18.00
N ASP A 44 0.10 22.04 19.30
CA ASP A 44 0.91 22.71 20.31
C ASP A 44 2.32 22.14 20.32
N GLN A 45 3.29 22.98 19.96
CA GLN A 45 4.70 22.56 19.87
C GLN A 45 5.25 22.12 21.23
N ALA A 46 4.83 22.76 22.31
CA ALA A 46 5.31 22.40 23.65
C ALA A 46 4.85 20.98 24.02
N LYS A 47 3.61 20.62 23.69
CA LYS A 47 3.11 19.24 23.86
C LYS A 47 3.89 18.24 23.03
N ALA A 48 4.11 18.53 21.76
CA ALA A 48 4.88 17.65 20.89
C ALA A 48 6.31 17.44 21.41
N LEU A 49 7.00 18.52 21.79
CA LEU A 49 8.36 18.46 22.33
C LEU A 49 8.44 17.65 23.64
N ALA A 50 7.41 17.73 24.48
CA ALA A 50 7.36 16.94 25.73
C ALA A 50 7.24 15.43 25.46
N ILE A 51 6.63 15.04 24.37
CA ILE A 51 6.40 13.63 23.97
C ILE A 51 7.62 13.07 23.21
N LEU A 52 8.37 13.89 22.49
CA LEU A 52 9.43 13.44 21.58
C LEU A 52 10.46 12.48 22.20
N PRO A 53 10.91 12.62 23.45
CA PRO A 53 11.87 11.67 24.03
C PRO A 53 11.31 10.24 24.13
N ASN A 54 10.03 10.09 24.46
CA ASN A 54 9.37 8.79 24.50
C ASN A 54 9.08 8.27 23.09
N GLU A 55 8.61 9.13 22.20
CA GLU A 55 8.42 8.82 20.78
C GLU A 55 9.72 8.27 20.18
N ALA A 56 10.82 8.94 20.37
CA ALA A 56 12.12 8.49 19.85
C ALA A 56 12.53 7.13 20.43
N ARG A 57 12.32 6.91 21.73
CA ARG A 57 12.66 5.64 22.36
C ARG A 57 11.85 4.48 21.79
N GLU A 58 10.53 4.63 21.70
CA GLU A 58 9.65 3.58 21.17
C GLU A 58 9.88 3.35 19.68
N THR A 59 10.18 4.40 18.91
CA THR A 59 10.59 4.27 17.51
C THR A 59 11.88 3.47 17.36
N VAL A 60 12.88 3.72 18.22
CA VAL A 60 14.11 2.92 18.27
C VAL A 60 13.83 1.45 18.55
N GLU A 61 12.91 1.15 19.46
CA GLU A 61 12.51 -0.23 19.75
C GLU A 61 11.92 -0.92 18.52
N LEU A 62 11.07 -0.24 17.75
CA LEU A 62 10.55 -0.76 16.50
C LEU A 62 11.66 -1.02 15.47
N TYR A 63 12.65 -0.16 15.41
CA TYR A 63 13.82 -0.35 14.54
C TYR A 63 14.66 -1.55 14.98
N LEU A 64 15.00 -1.65 16.26
CA LEU A 64 15.81 -2.74 16.80
C LEU A 64 15.12 -4.11 16.73
N THR A 65 13.80 -4.14 16.78
CA THR A 65 13.00 -5.36 16.60
C THR A 65 12.72 -5.71 15.14
N GLY A 66 13.27 -4.94 14.19
CA GLY A 66 13.14 -5.19 12.76
C GLY A 66 11.81 -4.77 12.14
N LYS A 67 10.96 -4.05 12.86
CA LYS A 67 9.68 -3.55 12.34
C LYS A 67 9.87 -2.35 11.42
N ILE A 68 10.86 -1.52 11.69
CA ILE A 68 11.30 -0.44 10.84
C ILE A 68 12.59 -0.85 10.15
N ASP A 69 12.61 -0.83 8.82
CA ASP A 69 13.78 -1.12 8.01
C ASP A 69 14.64 0.13 7.80
N GLN A 70 13.99 1.24 7.45
CA GLN A 70 14.63 2.54 7.24
C GLN A 70 13.76 3.63 7.83
N TRP A 71 14.40 4.70 8.29
CA TRP A 71 13.75 5.84 8.89
C TRP A 71 14.46 7.14 8.55
N TYR A 72 13.66 8.19 8.32
CA TYR A 72 14.18 9.50 7.93
C TYR A 72 13.34 10.61 8.55
N SER A 73 13.98 11.73 8.90
CA SER A 73 13.27 12.98 9.18
C SER A 73 12.97 13.69 7.87
N ARG A 74 11.77 14.21 7.75
CA ARG A 74 11.38 15.05 6.60
C ARG A 74 12.11 16.38 6.66
N GLN A 75 12.53 16.87 5.49
CA GLN A 75 13.20 18.16 5.37
C GLN A 75 12.27 19.27 4.83
N ASP A 76 11.13 18.89 4.27
CA ASP A 76 10.13 19.80 3.72
C ASP A 76 9.14 20.31 4.78
N ARG A 77 8.90 19.53 5.81
CA ARG A 77 8.01 19.84 6.93
C ARG A 77 8.31 18.94 8.12
N ARG A 78 7.69 19.23 9.27
CA ARG A 78 7.84 18.37 10.44
C ARG A 78 7.19 17.02 10.22
N GLY A 79 7.95 15.97 10.35
CA GLY A 79 7.49 14.62 10.18
C GLY A 79 8.61 13.64 9.92
N VAL A 80 8.21 12.42 9.64
CA VAL A 80 9.10 11.27 9.45
C VAL A 80 8.68 10.48 8.22
N VAL A 81 9.61 9.70 7.69
CA VAL A 81 9.33 8.68 6.68
C VAL A 81 9.91 7.37 7.20
N PHE A 82 9.09 6.34 7.25
CA PHE A 82 9.51 5.00 7.61
C PHE A 82 9.30 4.03 6.45
N LEU A 83 10.22 3.13 6.27
CA LEU A 83 10.00 1.91 5.50
C LEU A 83 9.79 0.76 6.49
N LEU A 84 8.57 0.25 6.53
CA LEU A 84 8.13 -0.73 7.52
C LEU A 84 8.20 -2.16 6.98
N ASN A 85 8.70 -3.10 7.78
CA ASN A 85 8.72 -4.53 7.48
C ASN A 85 7.40 -5.21 7.86
N VAL A 86 6.30 -4.65 7.39
CA VAL A 86 4.95 -5.23 7.49
C VAL A 86 4.29 -5.14 6.11
N THR A 87 3.34 -6.00 5.84
CA THR A 87 2.70 -6.12 4.54
C THR A 87 1.23 -5.70 4.54
N ASP A 88 0.64 -5.57 5.72
CA ASP A 88 -0.75 -5.16 5.90
C ASP A 88 -0.81 -3.69 6.34
N PRO A 89 -1.46 -2.80 5.55
CA PRO A 89 -1.63 -1.40 5.93
C PRO A 89 -2.35 -1.21 7.27
N ALA A 90 -3.33 -2.06 7.60
CA ALA A 90 -4.04 -1.97 8.87
C ALA A 90 -3.11 -2.27 10.05
N ALA A 91 -2.27 -3.29 9.93
CA ALA A 91 -1.27 -3.62 10.94
C ALA A 91 -0.22 -2.50 11.09
N ALA A 92 0.19 -1.89 9.99
CA ALA A 92 1.09 -0.74 9.99
C ALA A 92 0.46 0.47 10.72
N HIS A 93 -0.79 0.77 10.40
CA HIS A 93 -1.55 1.84 11.06
C HIS A 93 -1.61 1.62 12.57
N ASP A 94 -2.04 0.45 13.02
CA ASP A 94 -2.15 0.14 14.44
C ASP A 94 -0.81 0.23 15.17
N MET A 95 0.26 -0.19 14.53
CA MET A 95 1.61 -0.11 15.09
C MET A 95 2.05 1.35 15.30
N LEU A 96 1.79 2.22 14.32
CA LEU A 96 2.19 3.63 14.37
C LEU A 96 1.30 4.45 15.30
N GLU A 97 0.00 4.14 15.37
CA GLU A 97 -0.93 4.80 16.30
C GLU A 97 -0.65 4.48 17.76
N LYS A 98 0.07 3.41 18.05
CA LYS A 98 0.53 3.08 19.41
C LYS A 98 1.74 3.91 19.86
N LEU A 99 2.44 4.54 18.94
CA LEU A 99 3.52 5.46 19.29
C LEU A 99 2.95 6.70 20.01
N PRO A 100 3.71 7.33 20.92
CA PRO A 100 3.22 8.43 21.76
C PRO A 100 2.58 9.60 20.99
N LEU A 101 3.15 9.99 19.86
CA LEU A 101 2.56 11.05 19.02
C LEU A 101 1.25 10.61 18.35
N GLY A 102 1.16 9.34 17.96
CA GLY A 102 -0.07 8.74 17.43
C GLY A 102 -1.17 8.70 18.49
N GLN A 103 -0.86 8.21 19.69
CA GLN A 103 -1.81 8.14 20.80
C GLN A 103 -2.30 9.52 21.24
N ALA A 104 -1.45 10.53 21.18
CA ALA A 104 -1.81 11.91 21.47
C ALA A 104 -2.56 12.61 20.32
N HIS A 105 -2.80 11.92 19.20
CA HIS A 105 -3.42 12.46 17.98
C HIS A 105 -2.69 13.70 17.42
N LEU A 106 -1.38 13.76 17.58
CA LEU A 106 -0.55 14.86 17.12
C LEU A 106 0.07 14.59 15.74
N MET A 107 0.06 13.34 15.28
CA MET A 107 0.64 12.92 14.02
C MET A 107 -0.36 12.09 13.21
N SER A 108 -0.36 12.30 11.91
CA SER A 108 -1.10 11.50 10.93
C SER A 108 -0.15 10.79 9.99
N PHE A 109 -0.52 9.59 9.57
CA PHE A 109 0.30 8.74 8.69
C PHE A 109 -0.43 8.46 7.38
N GLU A 110 0.26 8.71 6.26
CA GLU A 110 -0.08 8.16 4.96
C GLU A 110 0.67 6.84 4.79
N LEU A 111 -0.05 5.77 4.43
CA LEU A 111 0.51 4.43 4.29
C LEU A 111 0.42 3.99 2.85
N ILE A 112 1.57 3.71 2.25
CA ILE A 112 1.68 3.32 0.84
C ILE A 112 2.24 1.89 0.79
N PRO A 113 1.42 0.89 0.43
CA PRO A 113 1.92 -0.46 0.18
C PRO A 113 2.90 -0.44 -0.99
N VAL A 114 4.06 -1.04 -0.81
CA VAL A 114 5.10 -1.11 -1.84
C VAL A 114 5.60 -2.55 -1.99
N GLY A 115 6.11 -2.85 -3.16
CA GLY A 115 6.68 -4.15 -3.47
C GLY A 115 7.79 -4.04 -4.50
N PRO A 116 8.30 -5.17 -5.01
CA PRO A 116 9.32 -5.18 -6.05
C PRO A 116 8.88 -4.38 -7.27
N ILE A 117 9.84 -3.76 -7.96
CA ILE A 117 9.56 -3.01 -9.19
C ILE A 117 8.96 -3.95 -10.23
N SER A 118 7.69 -3.73 -10.56
CA SER A 118 6.92 -4.58 -11.45
C SER A 118 7.56 -4.80 -12.82
N PRO A 119 8.14 -3.78 -13.49
CA PRO A 119 8.79 -3.97 -14.79
C PRO A 119 9.98 -4.92 -14.81
N LEU A 120 10.61 -5.21 -13.66
CA LEU A 120 11.74 -6.16 -13.60
C LEU A 120 11.35 -7.56 -14.06
N ARG A 121 10.10 -7.97 -13.90
CA ARG A 121 9.61 -9.27 -14.39
C ARG A 121 9.55 -9.36 -15.94
N LEU A 122 9.64 -8.21 -16.63
CA LEU A 122 9.68 -8.16 -18.10
C LEU A 122 11.08 -8.41 -18.65
N LEU A 123 12.10 -8.49 -17.82
CA LEU A 123 13.46 -8.83 -18.19
C LEU A 123 13.56 -10.35 -18.39
N GLU A 124 12.99 -10.83 -19.50
CA GLU A 124 13.10 -12.23 -19.88
C GLU A 124 14.54 -12.59 -20.21
N GLY A 125 14.97 -13.77 -19.77
CA GLY A 125 16.31 -14.29 -20.08
C GLY A 125 17.41 -13.86 -19.11
N MET A 126 17.15 -13.06 -18.11
CA MET A 126 18.09 -12.88 -17.00
C MET A 126 18.12 -14.14 -16.15
N LYS A 127 19.24 -14.84 -16.20
CA LYS A 127 19.50 -15.94 -15.25
C LYS A 127 19.64 -15.34 -13.86
N SER A 128 18.90 -15.87 -12.91
CA SER A 128 19.18 -15.59 -11.50
C SER A 128 20.63 -15.91 -11.17
N PRO A 129 21.32 -15.07 -10.40
CA PRO A 129 22.69 -15.34 -9.97
C PRO A 129 22.80 -16.65 -9.19
#